data_765a751fa1a1b3bc5e08ea1a1d70ecb6
#
_entry.id   765a751fa1a1b3bc5e08ea1a1d70ecb6
#
_cell.length_a   1.000
_cell.length_b   1.000
_cell.length_c   1.000
_cell.angle_alpha   90.00
_cell.angle_beta   90.00
_cell.angle_gamma   90.00
#
_symmetry.space_group_name_H-M   'P 1'
#
loop_
_entity.id
_entity.type
_entity.pdbx_description
1 polymer ?
#
loop_
_entity_poly.entity_id
_entity_poly.type
_entity_poly.pdbx_seq_one_letter_code
_entity_poly.pdbx_strand_id
1 'polypeptide(L)'
;MKNLWIFGCSFSSGYLKVPREKSYGNLIAGEIGFNIVNLANAGRSNDMLFYELMSNVNNIKEDDYIIFQFSSFDRIGHFVDDNLHSYFSSAGLPQLGIDHKMNEEPFKNFSKKN
;
A
#
# COMPACT_ATOMS: atom_id res chain seq x y z
N MET A 1 1.88 -13.76 21.23
CA MET A 1 2.78 -12.64 20.93
C MET A 1 2.01 -11.52 20.25
N LYS A 2 2.27 -10.29 20.62
CA LYS A 2 1.63 -9.14 20.00
C LYS A 2 2.21 -8.86 18.63
N ASN A 3 1.41 -8.33 17.74
CA ASN A 3 1.81 -8.01 16.38
C ASN A 3 1.92 -6.51 16.17
N LEU A 4 2.91 -6.12 15.37
CA LEU A 4 3.01 -4.79 14.80
C LEU A 4 2.63 -4.91 13.32
N TRP A 5 1.51 -4.28 12.95
CA TRP A 5 0.99 -4.28 11.59
C TRP A 5 1.45 -3.04 10.86
N ILE A 6 2.00 -3.21 9.67
CA ILE A 6 2.44 -2.08 8.84
C ILE A 6 1.62 -2.06 7.57
N PHE A 7 0.97 -0.95 7.32
CA PHE A 7 0.29 -0.66 6.07
C PHE A 7 0.95 0.56 5.45
N GLY A 8 1.36 0.48 4.20
CA GLY A 8 2.05 1.58 3.57
C GLY A 8 2.50 1.28 2.15
N CYS A 9 3.25 2.20 1.58
CA CYS A 9 3.81 2.08 0.25
C CYS A 9 5.28 1.62 0.32
N SER A 10 6.06 1.94 -0.72
CA SER A 10 7.45 1.52 -0.81
C SER A 10 8.31 2.00 0.36
N PHE A 11 8.00 3.15 0.94
CA PHE A 11 8.77 3.67 2.08
C PHE A 11 8.68 2.75 3.30
N SER A 12 7.59 2.04 3.45
CA SER A 12 7.39 1.12 4.57
C SER A 12 7.75 -0.31 4.25
N SER A 13 7.80 -0.68 2.97
CA SER A 13 8.08 -2.06 2.57
C SER A 13 9.56 -2.42 2.53
N GLY A 14 10.44 -1.42 2.60
CA GLY A 14 11.83 -1.55 2.19
C GLY A 14 11.93 -1.30 0.67
N TYR A 15 12.69 -0.27 0.28
CA TYR A 15 12.71 0.20 -1.10
C TYR A 15 14.14 0.36 -1.58
N LEU A 16 14.38 0.00 -2.86
CA LEU A 16 15.69 0.05 -3.50
C LEU A 16 16.70 -0.82 -2.73
N LYS A 17 17.71 -0.20 -2.12
CA LYS A 17 18.79 -0.91 -1.43
C LYS A 17 18.46 -1.30 0.00
N VAL A 18 17.25 -0.96 0.48
CA VAL A 18 16.84 -1.30 1.84
C VAL A 18 15.96 -2.54 1.76
N PRO A 19 16.44 -3.71 2.22
CA PRO A 19 15.61 -4.90 2.25
C PRO A 19 14.48 -4.75 3.28
N ARG A 20 13.40 -5.53 3.10
CA ARG A 20 12.22 -5.46 3.96
C ARG A 20 12.56 -5.65 5.44
N GLU A 21 13.46 -6.58 5.74
CA GLU A 21 13.85 -6.88 7.14
C GLU A 21 14.59 -5.73 7.79
N LYS A 22 15.07 -4.76 7.04
CA LYS A 22 15.72 -3.55 7.55
C LYS A 22 14.85 -2.30 7.41
N SER A 23 13.60 -2.45 7.00
CA SER A 23 12.66 -1.34 6.99
C SER A 23 12.33 -0.90 8.41
N TYR A 24 11.88 0.33 8.57
CA TYR A 24 11.68 0.91 9.92
C TYR A 24 10.72 0.08 10.78
N GLY A 25 9.67 -0.47 10.16
CA GLY A 25 8.69 -1.27 10.91
C GLY A 25 9.29 -2.52 11.49
N ASN A 26 10.14 -3.20 10.72
CA ASN A 26 10.83 -4.39 11.21
C ASN A 26 11.81 -4.06 12.32
N LEU A 27 12.52 -2.93 12.22
CA LEU A 27 13.42 -2.49 13.27
C LEU A 27 12.67 -2.14 14.55
N ILE A 28 11.54 -1.44 14.43
CA ILE A 28 10.70 -1.10 15.58
C ILE A 28 10.17 -2.37 16.24
N ALA A 29 9.64 -3.31 15.46
CA ALA A 29 9.12 -4.56 16.02
C ALA A 29 10.18 -5.31 16.79
N GLY A 30 11.41 -5.34 16.30
CA GLY A 30 12.54 -5.93 17.01
C GLY A 30 12.82 -5.25 18.33
N GLU A 31 12.77 -3.92 18.36
CA GLU A 31 13.03 -3.16 19.59
C GLU A 31 11.94 -3.37 20.66
N ILE A 32 10.68 -3.40 20.26
CA ILE A 32 9.58 -3.54 21.23
C ILE A 32 9.19 -4.99 21.50
N GLY A 33 9.84 -5.94 20.83
CA GLY A 33 9.58 -7.36 21.04
C GLY A 33 8.26 -7.85 20.46
N PHE A 34 7.78 -7.20 19.40
CA PHE A 34 6.56 -7.59 18.71
C PHE A 34 6.88 -8.43 17.48
N ASN A 35 5.93 -9.27 17.09
CA ASN A 35 5.98 -9.93 15.81
C ASN A 35 5.61 -8.92 14.71
N ILE A 36 6.29 -8.97 13.58
CA ILE A 36 6.03 -8.04 12.49
C ILE A 36 5.08 -8.65 11.44
N VAL A 37 4.06 -7.89 11.07
CA VAL A 37 3.20 -8.19 9.91
C VAL A 37 3.27 -6.97 8.99
N ASN A 38 4.21 -6.99 8.06
CA ASN A 38 4.45 -5.88 7.16
C ASN A 38 3.74 -6.14 5.82
N LEU A 39 2.59 -5.49 5.63
CA LEU A 39 1.79 -5.58 4.41
C LEU A 39 2.06 -4.44 3.44
N ALA A 40 3.01 -3.57 3.77
CA ALA A 40 3.38 -2.46 2.89
C ALA A 40 3.95 -2.98 1.57
N ASN A 41 3.66 -2.28 0.50
CA ASN A 41 4.14 -2.65 -0.81
C ASN A 41 4.24 -1.41 -1.70
N ALA A 42 5.14 -1.47 -2.68
CA ALA A 42 5.35 -0.36 -3.60
C ALA A 42 4.09 -0.06 -4.41
N GLY A 43 3.87 1.23 -4.69
CA GLY A 43 2.79 1.66 -5.57
C GLY A 43 1.40 1.71 -4.93
N ARG A 44 1.28 1.47 -3.63
CA ARG A 44 -0.03 1.48 -2.95
C ARG A 44 -0.63 2.88 -2.92
N SER A 45 -1.92 2.97 -3.22
CA SER A 45 -2.73 4.16 -3.00
C SER A 45 -3.40 4.07 -1.62
N ASN A 46 -3.92 5.20 -1.11
CA ASN A 46 -4.55 5.20 0.21
C ASN A 46 -5.79 4.33 0.27
N ASP A 47 -6.59 4.29 -0.77
CA ASP A 47 -7.77 3.41 -0.82
C ASP A 47 -7.38 1.93 -0.81
N MET A 48 -6.26 1.56 -1.44
CA MET A 48 -5.71 0.21 -1.35
C MET A 48 -5.28 -0.12 0.08
N LEU A 49 -4.67 0.85 0.76
CA LEU A 49 -4.25 0.68 2.15
C LEU A 49 -5.46 0.45 3.07
N PHE A 50 -6.53 1.21 2.88
CA PHE A 50 -7.76 1.00 3.63
C PHE A 50 -8.40 -0.35 3.32
N TYR A 51 -8.39 -0.75 2.06
CA TYR A 51 -8.86 -2.07 1.68
C TYR A 51 -8.09 -3.18 2.41
N GLU A 52 -6.78 -3.07 2.45
CA GLU A 52 -5.95 -4.07 3.14
C GLU A 52 -6.19 -4.07 4.65
N LEU A 53 -6.35 -2.90 5.25
CA LEU A 53 -6.67 -2.78 6.66
C LEU A 53 -8.00 -3.47 6.96
N MET A 54 -9.03 -3.17 6.19
CA MET A 54 -10.36 -3.76 6.40
C MET A 54 -10.37 -5.26 6.14
N SER A 55 -9.57 -5.73 5.18
CA SER A 55 -9.44 -7.16 4.90
C SER A 55 -8.79 -7.94 6.05
N ASN A 56 -8.03 -7.25 6.88
CA ASN A 56 -7.30 -7.88 7.98
C ASN A 56 -7.86 -7.53 9.37
N VAL A 57 -8.93 -6.74 9.44
CA VAL A 57 -9.43 -6.21 10.70
C VAL A 57 -9.75 -7.32 11.71
N ASN A 58 -10.26 -8.45 11.24
CA ASN A 58 -10.61 -9.56 12.13
C ASN A 58 -9.39 -10.30 12.69
N ASN A 59 -8.22 -10.09 12.09
CA ASN A 59 -6.96 -10.69 12.53
C ASN A 59 -6.18 -9.78 13.46
N ILE A 60 -6.54 -8.50 13.52
CA ILE A 60 -5.88 -7.51 14.36
C ILE A 60 -6.49 -7.61 15.74
N LYS A 61 -5.63 -7.81 16.75
CA LYS A 61 -6.06 -7.97 18.13
C LYS A 61 -5.94 -6.66 18.90
N GLU A 62 -6.65 -6.58 20.01
CA GLU A 62 -6.73 -5.37 20.84
C GLU A 62 -5.34 -4.85 21.27
N ASP A 63 -4.42 -5.76 21.58
CA ASP A 63 -3.07 -5.39 22.03
C ASP A 63 -2.07 -5.19 20.89
N ASP A 64 -2.48 -5.36 19.66
CA ASP A 64 -1.62 -5.15 18.51
C ASP A 64 -1.42 -3.65 18.26
N TYR A 65 -0.30 -3.32 17.62
CA TYR A 65 -0.02 -1.96 17.17
C TYR A 65 -0.15 -1.89 15.65
N ILE A 66 -0.59 -0.75 15.16
CA ILE A 66 -0.74 -0.49 13.74
C ILE A 66 0.05 0.77 13.39
N ILE A 67 0.86 0.68 12.36
CA ILE A 67 1.43 1.86 11.70
C ILE A 67 0.80 1.93 10.32
N PHE A 68 0.10 3.02 10.05
CA PHE A 68 -0.56 3.27 8.78
C PHE A 68 0.13 4.46 8.12
N GLN A 69 0.98 4.18 7.15
CA GLN A 69 1.72 5.21 6.43
C GLN A 69 0.92 5.63 5.20
N PHE A 70 0.38 6.84 5.21
CA PHE A 70 -0.35 7.36 4.06
C PHE A 70 0.56 7.49 2.86
N SER A 71 0.03 7.12 1.72
CA SER A 71 0.68 7.28 0.44
C SER A 71 0.32 8.63 -0.19
N SER A 72 0.79 8.86 -1.40
CA SER A 72 0.47 10.06 -2.16
C SER A 72 -1.04 10.13 -2.43
N PHE A 73 -1.64 11.32 -2.26
CA PHE A 73 -3.07 11.52 -2.46
C PHE A 73 -3.48 11.53 -3.94
N ASP A 74 -2.52 11.60 -4.85
CA ASP A 74 -2.81 11.56 -6.29
C ASP A 74 -2.77 10.15 -6.87
N ARG A 75 -2.74 9.12 -6.03
CA ARG A 75 -2.89 7.73 -6.45
C ARG A 75 -4.31 7.25 -6.25
N ILE A 76 -4.79 6.46 -7.19
CA ILE A 76 -6.14 5.89 -7.18
C ILE A 76 -6.03 4.37 -7.27
N GLY A 77 -6.77 3.66 -6.43
CA GLY A 77 -6.87 2.20 -6.50
C GLY A 77 -7.97 1.77 -7.47
N HIS A 78 -7.75 0.66 -8.16
CA HIS A 78 -8.71 0.12 -9.12
C HIS A 78 -8.55 -1.39 -9.24
N PHE A 79 -9.67 -2.11 -9.31
CA PHE A 79 -9.66 -3.56 -9.55
C PHE A 79 -9.65 -3.85 -11.05
N VAL A 80 -8.71 -4.69 -11.46
CA VAL A 80 -8.64 -5.22 -12.83
C VAL A 80 -8.48 -6.74 -12.71
N ASP A 81 -9.46 -7.49 -13.21
CA ASP A 81 -9.48 -8.95 -13.11
C ASP A 81 -9.22 -9.45 -11.68
N ASP A 82 -9.92 -8.86 -10.73
CA ASP A 82 -9.80 -9.15 -9.28
C ASP A 82 -8.46 -8.78 -8.66
N ASN A 83 -7.57 -8.18 -9.43
CA ASN A 83 -6.30 -7.63 -8.91
C ASN A 83 -6.44 -6.14 -8.66
N LEU A 84 -5.89 -5.69 -7.55
CA LEU A 84 -5.95 -4.29 -7.16
C LEU A 84 -4.72 -3.55 -7.69
N HIS A 85 -4.96 -2.52 -8.48
CA HIS A 85 -3.92 -1.69 -9.09
C HIS A 85 -4.04 -0.26 -8.60
N SER A 86 -2.94 0.48 -8.68
CA SER A 86 -2.85 1.84 -8.24
C SER A 86 -2.35 2.73 -9.38
N TYR A 87 -2.95 3.89 -9.53
CA TYR A 87 -2.58 4.86 -10.56
C TYR A 87 -2.39 6.24 -9.96
N PHE A 88 -1.57 7.07 -10.60
CA PHE A 88 -1.58 8.50 -10.33
C PHE A 88 -2.77 9.13 -11.04
N SER A 89 -3.44 10.06 -10.37
CA SER A 89 -4.62 10.74 -10.91
C SER A 89 -4.28 11.81 -11.94
N SER A 90 -2.99 12.16 -12.06
CA SER A 90 -2.51 13.13 -13.02
C SER A 90 -1.73 12.44 -14.15
N ALA A 91 -0.85 13.13 -14.84
CA ALA A 91 -0.12 12.64 -16.00
C ALA A 91 0.92 11.56 -15.71
N GLY A 92 0.79 10.84 -14.59
CA GLY A 92 1.76 9.84 -14.18
C GLY A 92 1.57 8.45 -14.76
N LEU A 93 0.47 8.18 -15.47
CA LEU A 93 0.17 6.85 -15.98
C LEU A 93 1.29 6.26 -16.84
N PRO A 94 1.83 6.99 -17.83
CA PRO A 94 2.93 6.46 -18.63
C PRO A 94 4.21 6.20 -17.83
N GLN A 95 4.35 6.88 -16.69
CA GLN A 95 5.54 6.77 -15.85
C GLN A 95 5.54 5.52 -14.98
N LEU A 96 4.41 4.85 -14.84
CA LEU A 96 4.30 3.66 -14.01
C LEU A 96 4.95 2.44 -14.64
N GLY A 97 5.24 2.47 -15.94
CA GLY A 97 5.93 1.39 -16.62
C GLY A 97 5.17 0.07 -16.71
N ILE A 98 3.87 0.09 -16.46
CA ILE A 98 2.99 -1.08 -16.56
C ILE A 98 2.07 -0.89 -17.76
N ASP A 99 1.17 -1.84 -18.02
CA ASP A 99 0.29 -1.79 -19.19
C ASP A 99 -0.40 -0.44 -19.28
N HIS A 100 0.09 0.39 -20.19
CA HIS A 100 -0.38 1.75 -20.38
C HIS A 100 -1.85 1.81 -20.77
N LYS A 101 -2.27 0.88 -21.61
CA LYS A 101 -3.65 0.81 -22.08
C LYS A 101 -4.61 0.45 -20.96
N MET A 102 -4.22 -0.51 -20.14
CA MET A 102 -4.98 -0.95 -18.98
C MET A 102 -5.15 0.18 -17.96
N ASN A 103 -4.13 1.00 -17.78
CA ASN A 103 -4.19 2.12 -16.86
C ASN A 103 -5.00 3.30 -17.38
N GLU A 104 -4.90 3.59 -18.67
CA GLU A 104 -5.60 4.74 -19.26
C GLU A 104 -7.11 4.56 -19.26
N GLU A 105 -7.61 3.37 -19.55
CA GLU A 105 -9.04 3.12 -19.73
C GLU A 105 -9.86 3.54 -18.48
N PRO A 106 -9.57 3.01 -17.29
CA PRO A 106 -10.32 3.40 -16.10
C PRO A 106 -10.19 4.89 -15.78
N PHE A 107 -9.02 5.45 -16.00
CA PHE A 107 -8.76 6.86 -15.71
C PHE A 107 -9.53 7.78 -16.66
N LYS A 108 -9.58 7.45 -17.94
CA LYS A 108 -10.35 8.20 -18.91
C LYS A 108 -11.83 8.21 -18.58
N ASN A 109 -12.38 7.07 -18.20
CA ASN A 109 -13.79 6.97 -17.83
C ASN A 109 -14.08 7.81 -16.59
N PHE A 110 -13.20 7.78 -15.61
CA PHE A 110 -13.31 8.58 -14.40
C PHE A 110 -13.29 10.08 -14.74
N SER A 111 -12.35 10.51 -15.58
CA SER A 111 -12.20 11.92 -15.97
C SER A 111 -13.41 12.45 -16.77
N LYS A 112 -13.99 11.61 -17.61
CA LYS A 112 -15.16 12.00 -18.41
C LYS A 112 -16.41 12.20 -17.57
N LYS A 113 -16.51 11.51 -16.44
CA LYS A 113 -17.66 11.62 -15.53
C LYS A 113 -17.59 12.86 -14.65
N ASN A 114 -16.43 13.44 -14.53
CA ASN A 114 -16.17 14.61 -13.74
C ASN A 114 -15.90 15.84 -14.61
#